data_ac37515cb69ae9b581072e008c7f60db
#
_entry.id   ac37515cb69ae9b581072e008c7f60db
#
_cell.length_a   1.000
_cell.length_b   1.000
_cell.length_c   1.000
_cell.angle_alpha   90.00
_cell.angle_beta   90.00
_cell.angle_gamma   90.00
#
_symmetry.space_group_name_H-M   'P 1'
#
loop_
_entity.id
_entity.type
_entity.pdbx_description
1 polymer ?
#
loop_
_entity_poly.entity_id
_entity_poly.type
_entity_poly.pdbx_seq_one_letter_code
_entity_poly.pdbx_strand_id
1 'polypeptide(L)'
;LANMKTNANVVWNNGVKGNGVLKTEFLDAKVAIPTVLGGSGDGAFPKEVLVASVTACYTSVLVSMAESRGLPVVEISVDSEAAISDDEFKIIHHPQLVLSENATDKQVQSAERLFVAADKGCVVGNLLKKADVKIEVQGEIFTT
;
A
#
# COMPACT_ATOMS: atom_id res chain seq x y z
N LEU A 1 9.06 -5.21 -16.94
CA LEU A 1 8.00 -6.13 -16.48
C LEU A 1 7.07 -6.54 -17.62
N ALA A 2 7.66 -7.16 -18.64
CA ALA A 2 6.85 -7.69 -19.72
C ALA A 2 6.23 -9.02 -19.32
N ASN A 3 5.05 -9.34 -19.85
CA ASN A 3 4.45 -10.67 -19.80
C ASN A 3 3.97 -11.17 -18.45
N MET A 4 3.58 -10.26 -17.56
CA MET A 4 2.84 -10.66 -16.38
C MET A 4 1.35 -10.68 -16.69
N LYS A 5 0.70 -11.78 -16.31
CA LYS A 5 -0.75 -11.93 -16.42
C LYS A 5 -1.32 -12.28 -15.06
N THR A 6 -2.47 -11.73 -14.76
CA THR A 6 -3.24 -12.12 -13.61
C THR A 6 -4.71 -12.11 -13.96
N ASN A 7 -5.49 -12.90 -13.25
CA ASN A 7 -6.93 -12.97 -13.43
C ASN A 7 -7.59 -12.69 -12.09
N ALA A 8 -8.69 -11.98 -12.10
CA ALA A 8 -9.50 -11.73 -10.93
C ALA A 8 -10.93 -12.20 -11.21
N ASN A 9 -11.55 -12.73 -10.18
CA ASN A 9 -12.93 -13.22 -10.24
C ASN A 9 -13.69 -12.73 -9.01
N VAL A 10 -14.94 -12.33 -9.21
CA VAL A 10 -15.85 -12.02 -8.10
C VAL A 10 -17.14 -12.82 -8.28
N VAL A 11 -17.54 -13.50 -7.22
CA VAL A 11 -18.88 -14.10 -7.13
C VAL A 11 -19.64 -13.34 -6.06
N TRP A 12 -20.82 -12.82 -6.43
CA TRP A 12 -21.63 -11.97 -5.55
C TRP A 12 -22.99 -12.60 -5.32
N ASN A 13 -23.48 -12.58 -4.07
CA ASN A 13 -24.76 -13.12 -3.70
C ASN A 13 -25.56 -12.11 -2.88
N ASN A 14 -26.88 -12.21 -2.96
CA ASN A 14 -27.85 -11.49 -2.12
C ASN A 14 -27.96 -9.98 -2.41
N GLY A 15 -27.70 -9.57 -3.66
CA GLY A 15 -27.98 -8.21 -4.11
C GLY A 15 -27.14 -7.14 -3.41
N VAL A 16 -27.65 -5.93 -3.39
CA VAL A 16 -26.93 -4.75 -2.83
C VAL A 16 -26.54 -4.94 -1.37
N LYS A 17 -27.38 -5.61 -0.59
CA LYS A 17 -27.16 -5.89 0.82
C LYS A 17 -26.33 -7.13 1.08
N GLY A 18 -25.92 -7.81 0.02
CA GLY A 18 -25.08 -8.98 0.12
C GLY A 18 -23.59 -8.65 0.11
N ASN A 19 -22.82 -9.62 -0.31
CA ASN A 19 -21.37 -9.47 -0.45
C ASN A 19 -20.86 -10.40 -1.54
N GLY A 20 -19.60 -10.19 -1.90
CA GLY A 20 -18.90 -11.03 -2.85
C GLY A 20 -17.62 -11.58 -2.28
N VAL A 21 -17.03 -12.51 -3.01
CA VAL A 21 -15.70 -13.00 -2.74
C VAL A 21 -14.84 -12.67 -3.95
N LEU A 22 -13.83 -11.85 -3.74
CA LEU A 22 -12.86 -11.47 -4.74
C LEU A 22 -11.67 -12.40 -4.63
N LYS A 23 -11.32 -13.04 -5.74
CA LYS A 23 -10.19 -13.97 -5.77
C LYS A 23 -9.24 -13.67 -6.92
N THR A 24 -7.98 -13.76 -6.61
CA THR A 24 -6.90 -13.91 -7.59
C THR A 24 -6.14 -15.17 -7.20
N GLU A 25 -5.02 -15.45 -7.83
CA GLU A 25 -4.20 -16.61 -7.46
C GLU A 25 -3.79 -16.59 -5.98
N PHE A 26 -3.44 -15.41 -5.46
CA PHE A 26 -2.93 -15.25 -4.09
C PHE A 26 -3.80 -14.38 -3.19
N LEU A 27 -4.87 -13.80 -3.70
CA LEU A 27 -5.76 -12.95 -2.94
C LEU A 27 -7.13 -13.59 -2.79
N ASP A 28 -7.65 -13.58 -1.57
CA ASP A 28 -9.01 -14.05 -1.26
C ASP A 28 -9.59 -13.05 -0.27
N ALA A 29 -10.54 -12.26 -0.71
CA ALA A 29 -11.08 -11.19 0.11
C ALA A 29 -12.60 -11.08 -0.04
N LYS A 30 -13.27 -10.86 1.07
CA LYS A 30 -14.69 -10.53 1.08
C LYS A 30 -14.86 -9.08 0.70
N VAL A 31 -15.75 -8.79 -0.22
CA VAL A 31 -16.04 -7.43 -0.70
C VAL A 31 -17.52 -7.12 -0.53
N ALA A 32 -17.82 -5.86 -0.29
CA ALA A 32 -19.20 -5.42 -0.11
C ALA A 32 -19.34 -3.94 -0.51
N ILE A 33 -20.59 -3.55 -0.76
CA ILE A 33 -20.92 -2.14 -0.98
C ILE A 33 -20.96 -1.46 0.39
N PRO A 34 -20.29 -0.29 0.55
CA PRO A 34 -20.32 0.43 1.82
C PRO A 34 -21.73 0.83 2.24
N THR A 35 -21.96 0.92 3.54
CA THR A 35 -23.25 1.33 4.09
C THR A 35 -23.68 2.71 3.60
N VAL A 36 -22.74 3.64 3.42
CA VAL A 36 -23.05 4.99 2.90
C VAL A 36 -23.62 4.97 1.48
N LEU A 37 -23.37 3.88 0.74
CA LEU A 37 -23.92 3.68 -0.61
C LEU A 37 -25.10 2.71 -0.63
N GLY A 38 -25.65 2.38 0.52
CA GLY A 38 -26.81 1.49 0.67
C GLY A 38 -26.47 0.02 0.78
N GLY A 39 -25.21 -0.34 0.88
CA GLY A 39 -24.78 -1.72 1.00
C GLY A 39 -24.74 -2.25 2.42
N SER A 40 -24.25 -3.48 2.57
CA SER A 40 -24.11 -4.12 3.87
C SER A 40 -22.91 -3.63 4.67
N GLY A 41 -21.87 -3.15 4.00
CA GLY A 41 -20.61 -2.83 4.64
C GLY A 41 -19.87 -4.06 5.19
N ASP A 42 -20.31 -5.26 4.82
CA ASP A 42 -19.75 -6.51 5.34
C ASP A 42 -18.69 -7.07 4.39
N GLY A 43 -17.62 -6.33 4.22
CA GLY A 43 -16.49 -6.66 3.38
C GLY A 43 -15.72 -5.42 2.96
N ALA A 44 -14.60 -5.63 2.30
CA ALA A 44 -13.78 -4.54 1.79
C ALA A 44 -14.51 -3.81 0.65
N PHE A 45 -14.43 -2.49 0.63
CA PHE A 45 -14.92 -1.73 -0.52
C PHE A 45 -13.80 -1.54 -1.56
N PRO A 46 -14.14 -1.27 -2.83
CA PRO A 46 -13.13 -1.26 -3.91
C PRO A 46 -11.94 -0.32 -3.69
N LYS A 47 -12.17 0.88 -3.19
CA LYS A 47 -11.08 1.83 -2.93
C LYS A 47 -10.18 1.37 -1.78
N GLU A 48 -10.71 0.60 -0.83
CA GLU A 48 -9.90 -0.03 0.22
C GLU A 48 -8.92 -1.04 -0.40
N VAL A 49 -9.37 -1.84 -1.36
CA VAL A 49 -8.51 -2.80 -2.08
C VAL A 49 -7.41 -2.04 -2.85
N LEU A 50 -7.76 -0.90 -3.41
CA LEU A 50 -6.81 -0.05 -4.13
C LEU A 50 -5.74 0.51 -3.17
N VAL A 51 -6.14 0.96 -1.99
CA VAL A 51 -5.20 1.41 -0.95
C VAL A 51 -4.29 0.27 -0.52
N ALA A 52 -4.84 -0.93 -0.32
CA ALA A 52 -4.05 -2.11 0.01
C ALA A 52 -3.01 -2.40 -1.08
N SER A 53 -3.40 -2.30 -2.35
CA SER A 53 -2.51 -2.51 -3.48
C SER A 53 -1.33 -1.53 -3.47
N VAL A 54 -1.59 -0.24 -3.34
CA VAL A 54 -0.52 0.76 -3.35
C VAL A 54 0.39 0.64 -2.13
N THR A 55 -0.17 0.26 -0.98
CA THR A 55 0.62 0.03 0.24
C THR A 55 1.60 -1.14 0.04
N ALA A 56 1.13 -2.23 -0.55
CA ALA A 56 1.97 -3.37 -0.87
C ALA A 56 3.06 -3.00 -1.89
N CYS A 57 2.70 -2.22 -2.91
CA CYS A 57 3.64 -1.76 -3.92
C CYS A 57 4.74 -0.87 -3.31
N TYR A 58 4.35 0.13 -2.55
CA TYR A 58 5.29 1.02 -1.87
C TYR A 58 6.26 0.22 -0.98
N THR A 59 5.71 -0.69 -0.18
CA THR A 59 6.51 -1.55 0.72
C THR A 59 7.52 -2.39 -0.05
N SER A 60 7.09 -3.00 -1.15
CA SER A 60 7.96 -3.83 -1.99
C SER A 60 9.15 -3.03 -2.54
N VAL A 61 8.89 -1.80 -2.99
CA VAL A 61 9.96 -0.92 -3.49
C VAL A 61 10.90 -0.53 -2.35
N LEU A 62 10.36 -0.19 -1.19
CA LEU A 62 11.14 0.17 -0.03
C LEU A 62 12.08 -0.98 0.40
N VAL A 63 11.54 -2.20 0.46
CA VAL A 63 12.33 -3.41 0.77
C VAL A 63 13.46 -3.59 -0.24
N SER A 64 13.14 -3.51 -1.52
CA SER A 64 14.11 -3.69 -2.60
C SER A 64 15.24 -2.66 -2.54
N MET A 65 14.89 -1.39 -2.33
CA MET A 65 15.88 -0.32 -2.24
C MET A 65 16.76 -0.43 -0.98
N ALA A 66 16.17 -0.79 0.15
CA ALA A 66 16.92 -0.98 1.39
C ALA A 66 17.96 -2.09 1.24
N GLU A 67 17.57 -3.20 0.64
CA GLU A 67 18.49 -4.31 0.37
C GLU A 67 19.58 -3.91 -0.62
N SER A 68 19.22 -3.23 -1.69
CA SER A 68 20.14 -2.76 -2.72
C SER A 68 21.22 -1.81 -2.14
N ARG A 69 20.88 -1.02 -1.14
CA ARG A 69 21.83 -0.13 -0.46
C ARG A 69 22.59 -0.79 0.68
N GLY A 70 22.35 -2.08 0.93
CA GLY A 70 23.04 -2.83 1.98
C GLY A 70 22.73 -2.33 3.38
N LEU A 71 21.55 -1.78 3.61
CA LEU A 71 21.17 -1.25 4.92
C LEU A 71 20.87 -2.39 5.90
N PRO A 72 21.29 -2.25 7.18
CA PRO A 72 21.07 -3.30 8.18
C PRO A 72 19.63 -3.26 8.73
N VAL A 73 18.67 -3.56 7.88
CA VAL A 73 17.25 -3.52 8.23
C VAL A 73 16.85 -4.78 8.97
N VAL A 74 16.20 -4.61 10.12
CA VAL A 74 15.63 -5.68 10.93
C VAL A 74 14.17 -5.90 10.57
N GLU A 75 13.42 -4.82 10.37
CA GLU A 75 12.00 -4.89 10.08
C GLU A 75 11.56 -3.67 9.28
N ILE A 76 10.62 -3.87 8.39
CA ILE A 76 9.93 -2.80 7.66
C ILE A 76 8.44 -3.00 7.85
N SER A 77 7.77 -1.96 8.28
CA SER A 77 6.32 -1.95 8.31
C SER A 77 5.81 -0.66 7.68
N VAL A 78 4.65 -0.73 7.05
CA VAL A 78 4.01 0.43 6.43
C VAL A 78 2.54 0.43 6.78
N ASP A 79 2.11 1.45 7.50
CA ASP A 79 0.70 1.74 7.67
C ASP A 79 0.32 2.82 6.67
N SER A 80 -0.84 2.68 6.06
CA SER A 80 -1.37 3.70 5.17
C SER A 80 -2.75 4.10 5.62
N GLU A 81 -3.00 5.40 5.61
CA GLU A 81 -4.35 5.91 5.83
C GLU A 81 -4.83 6.61 4.56
N ALA A 82 -6.11 6.54 4.30
CA ALA A 82 -6.69 7.17 3.13
C ALA A 82 -7.91 7.99 3.53
N ALA A 83 -7.97 9.21 3.01
CA ALA A 83 -9.15 10.06 3.10
C ALA A 83 -9.79 10.08 1.71
N ILE A 84 -11.01 9.60 1.63
CA ILE A 84 -11.73 9.41 0.37
C ILE A 84 -13.05 10.16 0.44
N SER A 85 -13.25 11.09 -0.48
CA SER A 85 -14.50 11.81 -0.66
C SER A 85 -14.79 11.95 -2.16
N ASP A 86 -15.89 12.59 -2.50
CA ASP A 86 -16.21 12.83 -3.91
C ASP A 86 -15.19 13.74 -4.59
N ASP A 87 -14.55 14.63 -3.82
CA ASP A 87 -13.64 15.65 -4.34
C ASP A 87 -12.15 15.32 -4.14
N GLU A 88 -11.85 14.38 -3.28
CA GLU A 88 -10.46 14.11 -2.94
C GLU A 88 -10.21 12.64 -2.61
N PHE A 89 -9.10 12.13 -3.11
CA PHE A 89 -8.55 10.85 -2.71
C PHE A 89 -7.09 11.10 -2.31
N LYS A 90 -6.82 10.99 -1.01
CA LYS A 90 -5.49 11.23 -0.46
C LYS A 90 -5.04 10.03 0.36
N ILE A 91 -3.81 9.61 0.15
CA ILE A 91 -3.19 8.49 0.87
C ILE A 91 -1.93 9.01 1.56
N ILE A 92 -1.77 8.64 2.81
CA ILE A 92 -0.55 8.93 3.57
C ILE A 92 0.06 7.60 3.98
N HIS A 93 1.27 7.32 3.50
CA HIS A 93 2.05 6.17 3.95
C HIS A 93 2.87 6.54 5.18
N HIS A 94 2.84 5.69 6.19
CA HIS A 94 3.65 5.82 7.40
C HIS A 94 4.62 4.65 7.49
N PRO A 95 5.70 4.66 6.69
CA PRO A 95 6.68 3.59 6.75
C PRO A 95 7.53 3.71 8.01
N GLN A 96 7.85 2.57 8.58
CA GLN A 96 8.75 2.44 9.71
C GLN A 96 9.87 1.47 9.35
N LEU A 97 11.10 1.93 9.48
CA LEU A 97 12.29 1.10 9.32
C LEU A 97 12.96 0.91 10.67
N VAL A 98 13.14 -0.34 11.04
CA VAL A 98 13.92 -0.69 12.22
C VAL A 98 15.29 -1.16 11.75
N LEU A 99 16.32 -0.42 12.08
CA LEU A 99 17.71 -0.76 11.76
C LEU A 99 18.37 -1.43 12.96
N SER A 100 19.39 -2.26 12.71
CA SER A 100 20.14 -2.86 13.79
C SER A 100 20.88 -1.77 14.60
N GLU A 101 21.18 -2.08 15.86
CA GLU A 101 21.88 -1.15 16.76
C GLU A 101 23.25 -0.73 16.24
N ASN A 102 23.83 -1.53 15.32
CA ASN A 102 25.14 -1.25 14.74
C ASN A 102 25.07 -0.33 13.51
N ALA A 103 23.90 0.19 13.15
CA ALA A 103 23.76 1.08 12.02
C ALA A 103 24.58 2.35 12.24
N THR A 104 25.35 2.72 11.21
CA THR A 104 26.13 3.96 11.23
C THR A 104 25.24 5.17 10.95
N ASP A 105 25.72 6.36 11.30
CA ASP A 105 24.98 7.61 10.99
C ASP A 105 24.75 7.76 9.49
N LYS A 106 25.71 7.34 8.67
CA LYS A 106 25.54 7.36 7.20
C LYS A 106 24.43 6.43 6.75
N GLN A 107 24.32 5.26 7.37
CA GLN A 107 23.25 4.30 7.05
C GLN A 107 21.90 4.83 7.45
N VAL A 108 21.80 5.48 8.62
CA VAL A 108 20.56 6.12 9.06
C VAL A 108 20.14 7.21 8.07
N GLN A 109 21.07 8.07 7.66
CA GLN A 109 20.80 9.12 6.67
C GLN A 109 20.38 8.54 5.32
N SER A 110 21.03 7.46 4.89
CA SER A 110 20.65 6.75 3.67
C SER A 110 19.22 6.19 3.77
N ALA A 111 18.89 5.63 4.92
CA ALA A 111 17.53 5.09 5.18
C ALA A 111 16.47 6.21 5.13
N GLU A 112 16.76 7.38 5.68
CA GLU A 112 15.84 8.51 5.63
C GLU A 112 15.51 8.92 4.20
N ARG A 113 16.48 8.85 3.29
CA ARG A 113 16.27 9.18 1.88
C ARG A 113 15.48 8.12 1.12
N LEU A 114 15.37 6.91 1.65
CA LEU A 114 14.62 5.84 1.01
C LEU A 114 13.13 6.14 0.92
N PHE A 115 12.58 6.79 1.92
CA PHE A 115 11.14 7.00 1.99
C PHE A 115 10.59 7.72 0.76
N VAL A 116 11.24 8.79 0.37
CA VAL A 116 10.85 9.57 -0.82
C VAL A 116 11.21 8.83 -2.10
N ALA A 117 12.38 8.20 -2.14
CA ALA A 117 12.83 7.44 -3.31
C ALA A 117 11.88 6.28 -3.62
N ALA A 118 11.41 5.58 -2.59
CA ALA A 118 10.45 4.48 -2.76
C ALA A 118 9.11 4.98 -3.31
N ASP A 119 8.65 6.15 -2.89
CA ASP A 119 7.43 6.74 -3.44
C ASP A 119 7.58 7.05 -4.93
N LYS A 120 8.71 7.61 -5.31
CA LYS A 120 8.99 7.90 -6.73
C LYS A 120 9.08 6.63 -7.58
N GLY A 121 9.51 5.53 -7.00
CA GLY A 121 9.63 4.24 -7.69
C GLY A 121 8.39 3.35 -7.60
N CYS A 122 7.35 3.78 -6.90
CA CYS A 122 6.14 2.99 -6.71
C CYS A 122 5.24 3.06 -7.95
N VAL A 123 5.21 1.98 -8.74
CA VAL A 123 4.48 1.94 -10.01
C VAL A 123 2.97 2.16 -9.81
N VAL A 124 2.37 1.47 -8.85
CA VAL A 124 0.93 1.63 -8.55
C VAL A 124 0.64 3.04 -8.05
N GLY A 125 1.49 3.59 -7.18
CA GLY A 125 1.35 4.95 -6.71
C GLY A 125 1.41 5.96 -7.84
N ASN A 126 2.33 5.77 -8.77
CA ASN A 126 2.47 6.66 -9.92
C ASN A 126 1.26 6.61 -10.86
N LEU A 127 0.64 5.42 -11.02
CA LEU A 127 -0.63 5.30 -11.74
C LEU A 127 -1.74 6.10 -11.06
N LEU A 128 -1.84 6.00 -9.74
CA LEU A 128 -2.85 6.71 -8.97
C LEU A 128 -2.64 8.23 -9.02
N LYS A 129 -1.39 8.68 -8.97
CA LYS A 129 -1.06 10.11 -9.07
C LYS A 129 -1.51 10.69 -10.42
N LYS A 130 -1.41 9.91 -11.50
CA LYS A 130 -1.94 10.32 -12.81
C LYS A 130 -3.45 10.51 -12.81
N ALA A 131 -4.15 9.88 -11.89
CA ALA A 131 -5.59 10.04 -11.70
C ALA A 131 -5.93 11.03 -10.58
N ASP A 132 -4.99 11.92 -10.25
CA ASP A 132 -5.13 12.97 -9.24
C ASP A 132 -5.26 12.47 -7.80
N VAL A 133 -4.82 11.25 -7.52
CA VAL A 133 -4.69 10.75 -6.14
C VAL A 133 -3.45 11.38 -5.52
N LYS A 134 -3.61 11.99 -4.36
CA LYS A 134 -2.50 12.57 -3.62
C LYS A 134 -1.88 11.53 -2.71
N ILE A 135 -0.55 11.38 -2.78
CA ILE A 135 0.17 10.42 -1.95
C ILE A 135 1.29 11.16 -1.22
N GLU A 136 1.28 11.06 0.10
CA GLU A 136 2.31 11.61 0.97
C GLU A 136 2.99 10.48 1.73
N VAL A 137 4.22 10.72 2.18
CA VAL A 137 4.99 9.77 2.96
C VAL A 137 5.52 10.45 4.22
N GLN A 138 5.27 9.84 5.36
CA GLN A 138 5.76 10.30 6.67
C GLN A 138 6.47 9.14 7.34
N GLY A 139 7.77 9.03 7.11
CA GLY A 139 8.58 7.90 7.57
C GLY A 139 9.25 8.13 8.91
N GLU A 140 9.50 7.03 9.61
CA GLU A 140 10.27 7.04 10.86
C GLU A 140 11.29 5.91 10.84
N ILE A 141 12.43 6.18 11.47
CA ILE A 141 13.52 5.20 11.60
C ILE A 141 13.74 4.94 13.08
N PHE A 142 13.82 3.66 13.41
CA PHE A 142 14.14 3.19 14.75
C PHE A 142 15.40 2.35 14.70
N THR A 143 16.13 2.29 15.81
CA THR A 143 17.24 1.38 15.98
C THR A 143 16.94 0.46 17.18
N THR A 144 17.31 -0.79 17.07
CA THR A 144 17.12 -1.74 18.16
C THR A 144 18.23 -1.66 19.19
#